data_66dc88f863e6cfce276c5091dba89d2f
#
_entry.id   66dc88f863e6cfce276c5091dba89d2f
#
_cell.length_a   1.000
_cell.length_b   1.000
_cell.length_c   1.000
_cell.angle_alpha   90.00
_cell.angle_beta   90.00
_cell.angle_gamma   90.00
#
_symmetry.space_group_name_H-M   'P 1'
#
loop_
_entity.id
_entity.type
_entity.pdbx_description
1 polymer ?
#
loop_
_entity_poly.entity_id
_entity_poly.type
_entity_poly.pdbx_seq_one_letter_code
_entity_poly.pdbx_strand_id
1 'polypeptide(L)'
;MDRAVAGEDVIKGFGEPPPRPSTAPNRPVLPEHIVASTAPPLQRLEPAGVVPEQPIWLTGLDQPFHQAIAHMSGGLSPLALSQAYVDWMQHLLLSPDKQLELLQRSAEKWQRFLLYCGRTFTDQDCPPCIAPQPKDNRFRDSAWRRWPFNLLHQGFLLTQQWWQNAATGVPGLSRHHEQVVSFVTRQLLDSVSPSNFPPTNPVVLEETARQAGANFLRGAQNLLEDWRRLADQQKPVGAEAFRVGHEVAATPGKVIFRNRLIELIQYAPTTAEVHADPILIVPAWIMKYYILDLSPGNSLVRYLVEHGYTVFMISWKNPTTEDRYLSLEDYRRLGVMAALDAVSAVVPQRPIHAVGYCLGGTLLAIAAAAMARDRDQRLKSITLFAAQTDFREAGELTLFIDEDQVRFLEDMMKAEGYLDSRQMAGAFQLLRSNDLIWSTMVRDYLMGQRGPMIDLLAWNADATRMPARMHSEYLRRLFLDNDLAEGRYLVEGRPISLRDIRAPLFAVSTIRDHVAPWRSVYKIQMLTDADVRFVLTNGGHNAGIVNPPGQPHSRHQIATHKQNEAYVDPDSWQATAVHHERSWWPCWLEWLDLQSIEKAPPPAIGAADKGLAVMGDAPGTYVLQP
;
A
#
# COMPACT_ATOMS: atom_id res chain seq x y z
N MET A 1 30.27 -14.51 57.39
CA MET A 1 31.69 -14.21 57.29
C MET A 1 31.78 -13.10 56.27
N ASP A 2 31.63 -11.85 56.71
CA ASP A 2 32.68 -10.90 57.16
C ASP A 2 33.60 -10.52 55.99
N ARG A 3 33.69 -9.28 55.54
CA ARG A 3 33.80 -7.90 56.06
C ARG A 3 33.75 -6.99 54.85
N ALA A 4 33.02 -5.96 54.66
CA ALA A 4 32.98 -4.61 55.24
C ALA A 4 34.36 -3.92 55.42
N VAL A 5 34.52 -2.78 54.71
CA VAL A 5 35.22 -1.52 55.08
C VAL A 5 35.06 -0.60 53.85
N ALA A 6 34.34 0.42 53.81
CA ALA A 6 34.28 1.78 54.35
C ALA A 6 35.54 2.63 53.97
N GLY A 7 35.30 3.78 53.37
CA GLY A 7 36.27 4.84 53.14
C GLY A 7 35.57 6.07 52.52
N GLU A 8 35.21 6.99 53.40
CA GLU A 8 34.62 8.33 53.17
C GLU A 8 35.68 9.36 52.70
N ASP A 9 35.08 10.49 52.28
CA ASP A 9 35.65 11.85 52.16
C ASP A 9 36.47 12.19 50.89
N VAL A 10 36.09 13.24 50.13
CA VAL A 10 36.17 14.67 50.49
C VAL A 10 35.36 15.51 49.46
N ILE A 11 34.44 16.31 49.99
CA ILE A 11 33.78 17.44 49.36
C ILE A 11 34.71 18.66 49.33
N LYS A 12 34.76 19.36 48.19
CA LYS A 12 35.05 20.81 48.01
C LYS A 12 35.13 21.05 46.48
N GLY A 13 34.58 22.06 45.83
CA GLY A 13 34.04 23.29 46.23
C GLY A 13 33.29 23.91 45.05
N PHE A 14 32.26 24.61 45.35
CA PHE A 14 31.45 25.42 44.43
C PHE A 14 32.23 26.60 43.91
N GLY A 15 32.20 26.80 42.59
CA GLY A 15 32.54 28.07 41.94
C GLY A 15 31.36 28.56 41.16
N GLU A 16 30.77 29.67 41.60
CA GLU A 16 29.73 30.40 40.89
C GLU A 16 30.19 30.90 39.50
N PRO A 17 29.35 30.92 38.50
CA PRO A 17 29.66 31.50 37.22
C PRO A 17 29.61 33.05 37.32
N PRO A 18 30.52 33.77 36.63
CA PRO A 18 30.57 35.24 36.66
C PRO A 18 29.39 35.87 35.94
N PRO A 19 29.01 37.13 36.32
CA PRO A 19 27.87 37.80 35.77
C PRO A 19 28.14 38.28 34.32
N ARG A 20 27.11 38.17 33.46
CA ARG A 20 27.11 38.68 32.10
C ARG A 20 27.20 40.21 32.09
N PRO A 21 28.04 40.83 31.27
CA PRO A 21 28.01 42.28 31.07
C PRO A 21 26.83 42.66 30.16
N SER A 22 25.99 43.54 30.67
CA SER A 22 24.98 44.29 29.95
C SER A 22 25.67 45.39 29.15
N THR A 23 25.66 45.31 27.81
CA THR A 23 25.89 46.50 26.96
C THR A 23 24.99 46.38 25.73
N ALA A 24 23.90 47.17 25.76
CA ALA A 24 23.15 47.49 24.55
C ALA A 24 23.99 48.49 23.72
N PRO A 25 24.10 48.32 22.40
CA PRO A 25 24.70 49.35 21.57
C PRO A 25 23.67 50.44 21.24
N ASN A 26 24.07 51.68 21.55
CA ASN A 26 23.41 52.93 21.15
C ASN A 26 23.14 52.98 19.64
N ARG A 27 21.90 53.28 19.28
CA ARG A 27 21.56 53.74 17.92
C ARG A 27 22.07 55.16 17.73
N PRO A 28 22.80 55.46 16.65
CA PRO A 28 23.07 56.86 16.28
C PRO A 28 21.82 57.50 15.69
N VAL A 29 21.45 58.66 16.24
CA VAL A 29 20.45 59.57 15.68
C VAL A 29 21.09 60.26 14.48
N LEU A 30 20.53 60.13 13.30
CA LEU A 30 20.89 60.90 12.11
C LEU A 30 20.02 62.15 12.03
N PRO A 31 20.56 63.29 11.72
CA PRO A 31 19.81 64.56 11.59
C PRO A 31 19.02 64.60 10.28
N GLU A 32 17.77 65.05 10.36
CA GLU A 32 16.93 65.44 9.23
C GLU A 32 17.56 66.62 8.50
N HIS A 33 18.02 66.41 7.27
CA HIS A 33 18.05 67.45 6.24
C HIS A 33 17.65 66.85 4.91
N ILE A 34 16.41 67.11 4.55
CA ILE A 34 15.83 66.79 3.25
C ILE A 34 16.45 67.78 2.23
N VAL A 35 17.25 67.28 1.30
CA VAL A 35 17.53 67.94 0.03
C VAL A 35 16.83 67.12 -1.06
N ALA A 36 15.80 67.71 -1.65
CA ALA A 36 15.10 67.16 -2.80
C ALA A 36 16.07 67.07 -3.99
N SER A 37 16.49 65.88 -4.29
CA SER A 37 17.19 65.56 -5.54
C SER A 37 16.14 65.10 -6.56
N THR A 38 15.92 65.90 -7.58
CA THR A 38 15.12 65.52 -8.77
C THR A 38 15.89 64.49 -9.57
N ALA A 39 15.56 63.19 -9.33
CA ALA A 39 15.96 62.14 -10.23
C ALA A 39 15.00 62.11 -11.43
N PRO A 40 15.51 61.90 -12.66
CA PRO A 40 14.65 61.76 -13.82
C PRO A 40 13.78 60.49 -13.70
N PRO A 41 12.57 60.48 -14.30
CA PRO A 41 11.66 59.34 -14.20
C PRO A 41 12.33 58.09 -14.77
N LEU A 42 12.36 57.03 -13.97
CA LEU A 42 12.75 55.70 -14.43
C LEU A 42 11.87 55.33 -15.64
N GLN A 43 12.46 55.29 -16.81
CA GLN A 43 11.86 54.66 -17.98
C GLN A 43 11.52 53.23 -17.61
N ARG A 44 10.23 52.90 -17.66
CA ARG A 44 9.79 51.49 -17.66
C ARG A 44 10.49 50.83 -18.83
N LEU A 45 11.42 49.92 -18.52
CA LEU A 45 11.88 48.95 -19.50
C LEU A 45 10.65 48.15 -19.90
N GLU A 46 10.22 48.31 -21.11
CA GLU A 46 9.26 47.38 -21.72
C GLU A 46 9.84 45.98 -21.64
N PRO A 47 9.04 44.95 -21.28
CA PRO A 47 9.53 43.58 -21.26
C PRO A 47 10.01 43.23 -22.66
N ALA A 48 11.26 42.84 -22.74
CA ALA A 48 11.90 42.38 -23.97
C ALA A 48 11.02 41.31 -24.62
N GLY A 49 10.80 41.51 -25.92
CA GLY A 49 10.22 40.67 -26.92
C GLY A 49 9.35 39.49 -26.47
N VAL A 50 8.06 39.58 -26.79
CA VAL A 50 7.16 38.43 -26.89
C VAL A 50 7.90 37.37 -27.70
N VAL A 51 8.31 36.29 -27.04
CA VAL A 51 8.72 35.06 -27.72
C VAL A 51 7.52 34.71 -28.62
N PRO A 52 7.69 34.55 -29.93
CA PRO A 52 6.56 34.24 -30.79
C PRO A 52 5.85 33.00 -30.26
N GLU A 53 4.56 33.12 -29.96
CA GLU A 53 3.71 31.96 -29.65
C GLU A 53 3.92 30.94 -30.73
N GLN A 54 4.36 29.75 -30.36
CA GLN A 54 4.47 28.65 -31.30
C GLN A 54 3.11 28.42 -31.93
N PRO A 55 3.03 28.14 -33.22
CA PRO A 55 1.76 27.97 -33.91
C PRO A 55 0.93 26.91 -33.22
N ILE A 56 -0.29 27.27 -32.84
CA ILE A 56 -1.28 26.50 -32.03
C ILE A 56 -1.53 25.06 -32.55
N TRP A 57 -1.20 24.78 -33.81
CA TRP A 57 -1.34 23.44 -34.42
C TRP A 57 -0.24 22.44 -34.03
N LEU A 58 0.85 22.89 -33.39
CA LEU A 58 1.91 22.00 -32.84
C LEU A 58 1.73 21.70 -31.34
N THR A 59 0.87 22.42 -30.64
CA THR A 59 0.62 22.21 -29.21
C THR A 59 -0.47 21.15 -28.97
N GLY A 60 -0.17 19.90 -29.14
CA GLY A 60 -1.17 18.85 -28.90
C GLY A 60 -0.75 17.45 -29.34
N LEU A 61 0.46 17.33 -29.88
CA LEU A 61 0.99 16.02 -30.29
C LEU A 61 1.57 15.22 -29.12
N ASP A 62 2.03 15.88 -28.07
CA ASP A 62 2.62 15.21 -26.90
C ASP A 62 1.61 14.34 -26.17
N GLN A 63 0.40 14.84 -25.98
CA GLN A 63 -0.63 14.12 -25.24
C GLN A 63 -1.08 12.81 -25.92
N PRO A 64 -1.49 12.78 -27.22
CA PRO A 64 -1.80 11.52 -27.87
C PRO A 64 -0.60 10.58 -28.02
N PHE A 65 0.62 11.13 -28.13
CA PHE A 65 1.85 10.34 -28.14
C PHE A 65 2.11 9.69 -26.78
N HIS A 66 2.02 10.45 -25.67
CA HIS A 66 2.15 9.89 -24.32
C HIS A 66 1.07 8.86 -24.03
N GLN A 67 -0.16 9.06 -24.50
CA GLN A 67 -1.24 8.08 -24.36
C GLN A 67 -0.93 6.78 -25.10
N ALA A 68 -0.47 6.86 -26.36
CA ALA A 68 -0.10 5.68 -27.12
C ALA A 68 1.04 4.91 -26.44
N ILE A 69 2.06 5.61 -25.94
CA ILE A 69 3.14 5.01 -25.16
C ILE A 69 2.62 4.40 -23.88
N ALA A 70 1.74 5.09 -23.15
CA ALA A 70 1.16 4.59 -21.89
C ALA A 70 0.38 3.29 -22.08
N HIS A 71 -0.40 3.19 -23.15
CA HIS A 71 -1.07 1.94 -23.49
C HIS A 71 -0.08 0.81 -23.82
N MET A 72 1.02 1.11 -24.49
CA MET A 72 2.05 0.11 -24.85
C MET A 72 2.90 -0.31 -23.65
N SER A 73 3.18 0.62 -22.73
CA SER A 73 4.05 0.40 -21.56
C SER A 73 3.29 -0.04 -20.30
N GLY A 74 1.96 -0.18 -20.38
CA GLY A 74 1.13 -0.48 -19.22
C GLY A 74 1.12 0.63 -18.15
N GLY A 75 1.33 1.89 -18.56
CA GLY A 75 1.34 3.06 -17.67
C GLY A 75 2.70 3.39 -17.07
N LEU A 76 3.77 2.67 -17.44
CA LEU A 76 5.13 2.98 -17.01
C LEU A 76 5.77 4.01 -17.94
N SER A 77 6.39 5.04 -17.39
CA SER A 77 7.15 6.03 -18.16
C SER A 77 8.46 5.42 -18.69
N PRO A 78 8.64 5.28 -20.01
CA PRO A 78 9.91 4.83 -20.57
C PRO A 78 11.06 5.81 -20.28
N LEU A 79 10.75 7.09 -20.09
CA LEU A 79 11.72 8.11 -19.76
C LEU A 79 12.28 7.91 -18.34
N ALA A 80 11.44 7.73 -17.35
CA ALA A 80 11.87 7.45 -15.97
C ALA A 80 12.77 6.19 -15.90
N LEU A 81 12.35 5.12 -16.60
CA LEU A 81 13.16 3.89 -16.68
C LEU A 81 14.51 4.13 -17.36
N SER A 82 14.54 4.86 -18.49
CA SER A 82 15.78 5.15 -19.21
C SER A 82 16.73 6.01 -18.40
N GLN A 83 16.24 7.00 -17.67
CA GLN A 83 17.04 7.84 -16.78
C GLN A 83 17.72 7.01 -15.69
N ALA A 84 16.98 6.11 -15.02
CA ALA A 84 17.55 5.24 -14.02
C ALA A 84 18.67 4.34 -14.58
N TYR A 85 18.48 3.77 -15.78
CA TYR A 85 19.49 2.94 -16.43
C TYR A 85 20.72 3.74 -16.88
N VAL A 86 20.54 4.92 -17.46
CA VAL A 86 21.63 5.79 -17.89
C VAL A 86 22.44 6.26 -16.68
N ASP A 87 21.79 6.67 -15.60
CA ASP A 87 22.44 7.07 -14.35
C ASP A 87 23.27 5.91 -13.76
N TRP A 88 22.66 4.71 -13.65
CA TRP A 88 23.36 3.50 -13.19
C TRP A 88 24.58 3.17 -14.08
N MET A 89 24.42 3.18 -15.40
CA MET A 89 25.49 2.85 -16.34
C MET A 89 26.66 3.84 -16.24
N GLN A 90 26.37 5.14 -16.16
CA GLN A 90 27.40 6.18 -16.04
C GLN A 90 28.19 6.03 -14.75
N HIS A 91 27.50 5.86 -13.61
CA HIS A 91 28.16 5.66 -12.32
C HIS A 91 28.96 4.36 -12.28
N LEU A 92 28.45 3.26 -12.85
CA LEU A 92 29.18 2.01 -12.94
C LEU A 92 30.45 2.15 -13.80
N LEU A 93 30.37 2.83 -14.95
CA LEU A 93 31.52 3.09 -15.83
C LEU A 93 32.60 3.94 -15.15
N LEU A 94 32.20 4.83 -14.25
CA LEU A 94 33.11 5.70 -13.49
C LEU A 94 33.58 5.10 -12.16
N SER A 95 33.21 3.84 -11.87
CA SER A 95 33.55 3.14 -10.62
C SER A 95 34.47 1.93 -10.86
N PRO A 96 35.79 2.10 -11.08
CA PRO A 96 36.72 1.00 -11.35
C PRO A 96 36.74 -0.07 -10.26
N ASP A 97 36.63 0.32 -8.98
CA ASP A 97 36.61 -0.63 -7.86
C ASP A 97 35.39 -1.54 -7.93
N LYS A 98 34.22 -0.98 -8.28
CA LYS A 98 33.00 -1.76 -8.47
C LYS A 98 33.11 -2.71 -9.68
N GLN A 99 33.73 -2.26 -10.77
CA GLN A 99 33.97 -3.12 -11.92
C GLN A 99 34.90 -4.29 -11.57
N LEU A 100 36.00 -4.04 -10.83
CA LEU A 100 36.90 -5.08 -10.35
C LEU A 100 36.19 -6.06 -9.40
N GLU A 101 35.36 -5.55 -8.47
CA GLU A 101 34.51 -6.38 -7.62
C GLU A 101 33.63 -7.30 -8.44
N LEU A 102 32.95 -6.78 -9.47
CA LEU A 102 32.08 -7.56 -10.35
C LEU A 102 32.83 -8.62 -11.14
N LEU A 103 34.04 -8.31 -11.61
CA LEU A 103 34.93 -9.29 -12.29
C LEU A 103 35.36 -10.41 -11.33
N GLN A 104 35.80 -10.07 -10.12
CA GLN A 104 36.16 -11.05 -9.11
C GLN A 104 34.97 -11.95 -8.74
N ARG A 105 33.83 -11.36 -8.46
CA ARG A 105 32.61 -12.10 -8.16
C ARG A 105 32.15 -12.98 -9.33
N SER A 106 32.35 -12.53 -10.57
CA SER A 106 32.10 -13.36 -11.75
C SER A 106 33.01 -14.59 -11.79
N ALA A 107 34.32 -14.40 -11.59
CA ALA A 107 35.29 -15.49 -11.54
C ALA A 107 34.97 -16.49 -10.42
N GLU A 108 34.68 -16.02 -9.21
CA GLU A 108 34.27 -16.85 -8.06
C GLU A 108 33.01 -17.68 -8.36
N LYS A 109 31.99 -17.06 -9.03
CA LYS A 109 30.76 -17.75 -9.39
C LYS A 109 31.02 -18.80 -10.46
N TRP A 110 31.81 -18.48 -11.47
CA TRP A 110 32.22 -19.44 -12.48
C TRP A 110 33.01 -20.61 -11.88
N GLN A 111 33.97 -20.35 -11.02
CA GLN A 111 34.73 -21.40 -10.32
C GLN A 111 33.80 -22.29 -9.50
N ARG A 112 32.89 -21.69 -8.72
CA ARG A 112 31.88 -22.41 -7.94
C ARG A 112 30.98 -23.28 -8.79
N PHE A 113 30.53 -22.76 -9.94
CA PHE A 113 29.70 -23.49 -10.88
C PHE A 113 30.44 -24.67 -11.53
N LEU A 114 31.69 -24.46 -11.99
CA LEU A 114 32.49 -25.52 -12.58
C LEU A 114 32.83 -26.64 -11.59
N LEU A 115 33.14 -26.30 -10.35
CA LEU A 115 33.33 -27.28 -9.27
C LEU A 115 32.05 -28.06 -8.99
N TYR A 116 30.90 -27.40 -9.03
CA TYR A 116 29.60 -28.06 -8.90
C TYR A 116 29.35 -29.01 -10.07
N CYS A 117 29.56 -28.57 -11.31
CA CYS A 117 29.44 -29.43 -12.49
C CYS A 117 30.31 -30.68 -12.37
N GLY A 118 31.57 -30.54 -11.96
CA GLY A 118 32.48 -31.68 -11.78
C GLY A 118 31.99 -32.67 -10.71
N ARG A 119 31.46 -32.17 -9.59
CA ARG A 119 30.93 -33.02 -8.51
C ARG A 119 29.67 -33.78 -8.91
N THR A 120 28.75 -33.17 -9.66
CA THR A 120 27.49 -33.79 -10.08
C THR A 120 27.68 -34.99 -11.02
N PHE A 121 28.84 -35.14 -11.66
CA PHE A 121 29.18 -36.34 -12.43
C PHE A 121 29.56 -37.53 -11.56
N THR A 122 30.05 -37.29 -10.35
CA THR A 122 30.53 -38.34 -9.42
C THR A 122 29.55 -38.61 -8.28
N ASP A 123 28.74 -37.61 -7.92
CA ASP A 123 27.77 -37.69 -6.82
C ASP A 123 26.47 -36.98 -7.24
N GLN A 124 25.41 -37.78 -7.40
CA GLN A 124 24.08 -37.26 -7.78
C GLN A 124 23.40 -36.47 -6.65
N ASP A 125 23.78 -36.71 -5.40
CA ASP A 125 23.26 -36.02 -4.22
C ASP A 125 24.13 -34.82 -3.78
N CYS A 126 25.03 -34.37 -4.65
CA CYS A 126 25.90 -33.23 -4.38
C CYS A 126 25.07 -31.99 -3.91
N PRO A 127 25.44 -31.40 -2.79
CA PRO A 127 24.75 -30.20 -2.29
C PRO A 127 24.81 -29.04 -3.30
N PRO A 128 23.74 -28.25 -3.42
CA PRO A 128 23.69 -27.14 -4.36
C PRO A 128 24.79 -26.12 -4.09
N CYS A 129 25.36 -25.54 -5.14
CA CYS A 129 26.40 -24.51 -5.02
C CYS A 129 25.83 -23.13 -4.63
N ILE A 130 24.53 -22.91 -4.82
CA ILE A 130 23.79 -21.73 -4.36
C ILE A 130 22.36 -22.12 -3.98
N ALA A 131 21.87 -21.61 -2.84
CA ALA A 131 20.48 -21.76 -2.43
C ALA A 131 19.61 -20.66 -3.05
N PRO A 132 18.36 -20.96 -3.47
CA PRO A 132 17.39 -19.95 -3.83
C PRO A 132 17.13 -18.99 -2.65
N GLN A 133 16.66 -17.80 -2.94
CA GLN A 133 16.19 -16.89 -1.88
C GLN A 133 15.06 -17.55 -1.07
N PRO A 134 14.90 -17.24 0.23
CA PRO A 134 13.92 -17.92 1.11
C PRO A 134 12.47 -17.89 0.62
N LYS A 135 12.11 -16.90 -0.20
CA LYS A 135 10.76 -16.74 -0.79
C LYS A 135 10.65 -17.30 -2.21
N ASP A 136 11.75 -17.73 -2.83
CA ASP A 136 11.74 -18.30 -4.18
C ASP A 136 11.36 -19.77 -4.15
N ASN A 137 10.16 -20.07 -4.59
CA ASN A 137 9.57 -21.41 -4.58
C ASN A 137 9.72 -22.16 -5.91
N ARG A 138 10.29 -21.52 -6.95
CA ARG A 138 10.36 -22.07 -8.32
C ARG A 138 11.09 -23.40 -8.42
N PHE A 139 12.12 -23.58 -7.60
CA PHE A 139 13.05 -24.70 -7.65
C PHE A 139 12.93 -25.66 -6.46
N ARG A 140 11.77 -25.66 -5.77
CA ARG A 140 11.53 -26.50 -4.57
C ARG A 140 11.40 -27.99 -4.87
N ASP A 141 10.84 -28.32 -6.03
CA ASP A 141 10.59 -29.71 -6.41
C ASP A 141 11.91 -30.48 -6.54
N SER A 142 11.91 -31.75 -6.11
CA SER A 142 13.09 -32.64 -6.16
C SER A 142 13.54 -32.91 -7.61
N ALA A 143 12.67 -32.80 -8.59
CA ALA A 143 12.99 -32.95 -9.99
C ALA A 143 14.11 -31.99 -10.47
N TRP A 144 14.23 -30.82 -9.86
CA TRP A 144 15.28 -29.86 -10.12
C TRP A 144 16.69 -30.33 -9.70
N ARG A 145 16.81 -31.37 -8.90
CA ARG A 145 18.10 -31.96 -8.50
C ARG A 145 18.68 -32.88 -9.54
N ARG A 146 17.89 -33.33 -10.52
CA ARG A 146 18.33 -34.26 -11.58
C ARG A 146 19.09 -33.54 -12.69
N TRP A 147 20.08 -34.21 -13.23
CA TRP A 147 20.79 -33.73 -14.41
C TRP A 147 19.86 -33.72 -15.65
N PRO A 148 19.88 -32.73 -16.52
CA PRO A 148 20.71 -31.51 -16.53
C PRO A 148 20.07 -30.32 -15.78
N PHE A 149 18.89 -30.47 -15.18
CA PHE A 149 18.08 -29.39 -14.59
C PHE A 149 18.77 -28.77 -13.37
N ASN A 150 19.54 -29.58 -12.62
CA ASN A 150 20.34 -29.11 -11.51
C ASN A 150 21.40 -28.07 -11.99
N LEU A 151 22.01 -28.25 -13.16
CA LEU A 151 22.94 -27.27 -13.71
C LEU A 151 22.22 -26.02 -14.20
N LEU A 152 21.07 -26.16 -14.86
CA LEU A 152 20.29 -25.05 -15.39
C LEU A 152 19.86 -24.09 -14.26
N HIS A 153 19.25 -24.61 -13.18
CA HIS A 153 18.78 -23.74 -12.13
C HIS A 153 19.91 -23.15 -11.28
N GLN A 154 21.01 -23.89 -11.07
CA GLN A 154 22.17 -23.36 -10.34
C GLN A 154 22.88 -22.26 -11.13
N GLY A 155 23.07 -22.44 -12.45
CA GLY A 155 23.60 -21.42 -13.33
C GLY A 155 22.72 -20.17 -13.37
N PHE A 156 21.40 -20.34 -13.43
CA PHE A 156 20.44 -19.24 -13.37
C PHE A 156 20.51 -18.46 -12.04
N LEU A 157 20.54 -19.15 -10.90
CA LEU A 157 20.63 -18.50 -9.58
C LEU A 157 21.97 -17.74 -9.40
N LEU A 158 23.08 -18.27 -9.91
CA LEU A 158 24.36 -17.56 -9.89
C LEU A 158 24.33 -16.31 -10.77
N THR A 159 23.69 -16.39 -11.95
CA THR A 159 23.47 -15.24 -12.83
C THR A 159 22.59 -14.18 -12.17
N GLN A 160 21.48 -14.60 -11.55
CA GLN A 160 20.59 -13.71 -10.80
C GLN A 160 21.34 -13.00 -9.68
N GLN A 161 22.16 -13.72 -8.90
CA GLN A 161 22.98 -13.13 -7.85
C GLN A 161 24.03 -12.15 -8.40
N TRP A 162 24.62 -12.45 -9.56
CA TRP A 162 25.61 -11.56 -10.18
C TRP A 162 24.96 -10.23 -10.60
N TRP A 163 23.81 -10.29 -11.26
CA TRP A 163 23.06 -9.11 -11.66
C TRP A 163 22.57 -8.29 -10.47
N GLN A 164 22.16 -8.95 -9.38
CA GLN A 164 21.84 -8.25 -8.14
C GLN A 164 23.04 -7.44 -7.64
N ASN A 165 24.24 -8.03 -7.65
CA ASN A 165 25.45 -7.30 -7.25
C ASN A 165 25.80 -6.16 -8.22
N ALA A 166 25.53 -6.32 -9.51
CA ALA A 166 25.79 -5.29 -10.52
C ALA A 166 24.82 -4.12 -10.42
N ALA A 167 23.55 -4.39 -10.07
CA ALA A 167 22.51 -3.39 -9.93
C ALA A 167 22.53 -2.65 -8.60
N THR A 168 23.30 -3.12 -7.59
CA THR A 168 23.29 -2.55 -6.24
C THR A 168 24.68 -2.14 -5.76
N GLY A 169 24.74 -1.14 -4.87
CA GLY A 169 25.99 -0.67 -4.24
C GLY A 169 26.93 0.01 -5.24
N VAL A 170 26.43 0.67 -6.26
CA VAL A 170 27.22 1.49 -7.20
C VAL A 170 27.43 2.86 -6.60
N PRO A 171 28.69 3.30 -6.34
CA PRO A 171 28.95 4.59 -5.74
C PRO A 171 28.39 5.77 -6.54
N GLY A 172 27.73 6.70 -5.85
CA GLY A 172 27.16 7.91 -6.46
C GLY A 172 25.76 7.73 -7.05
N LEU A 173 25.31 6.51 -7.29
CA LEU A 173 23.97 6.22 -7.78
C LEU A 173 22.90 6.61 -6.77
N SER A 174 21.83 7.28 -7.20
CA SER A 174 20.71 7.61 -6.33
C SER A 174 20.02 6.33 -5.84
N ARG A 175 19.54 6.33 -4.57
CA ARG A 175 18.85 5.16 -4.00
C ARG A 175 17.62 4.75 -4.80
N HIS A 176 16.88 5.72 -5.33
CA HIS A 176 15.72 5.46 -6.17
C HIS A 176 16.10 4.74 -7.47
N HIS A 177 17.08 5.27 -8.21
CA HIS A 177 17.55 4.63 -9.46
C HIS A 177 18.15 3.24 -9.21
N GLU A 178 18.90 3.05 -8.11
CA GLU A 178 19.40 1.73 -7.72
C GLU A 178 18.25 0.73 -7.56
N GLN A 179 17.20 1.12 -6.86
CA GLN A 179 16.02 0.28 -6.65
C GLN A 179 15.27 -0.02 -7.95
N VAL A 180 15.07 0.98 -8.82
CA VAL A 180 14.44 0.82 -10.13
C VAL A 180 15.23 -0.15 -11.00
N VAL A 181 16.55 0.06 -11.14
CA VAL A 181 17.43 -0.82 -11.95
C VAL A 181 17.44 -2.24 -11.41
N SER A 182 17.57 -2.40 -10.07
CA SER A 182 17.55 -3.70 -9.42
C SER A 182 16.22 -4.43 -9.65
N PHE A 183 15.11 -3.70 -9.52
CA PHE A 183 13.76 -4.24 -9.75
C PHE A 183 13.57 -4.69 -11.20
N VAL A 184 13.82 -3.81 -12.18
CA VAL A 184 13.63 -4.13 -13.61
C VAL A 184 14.56 -5.26 -14.06
N THR A 185 15.81 -5.27 -13.59
CA THR A 185 16.75 -6.36 -13.84
C THR A 185 16.21 -7.69 -13.31
N ARG A 186 15.63 -7.70 -12.10
CA ARG A 186 14.96 -8.89 -11.55
C ARG A 186 13.80 -9.34 -12.42
N GLN A 187 12.95 -8.41 -12.90
CA GLN A 187 11.83 -8.75 -13.79
C GLN A 187 12.29 -9.40 -15.10
N LEU A 188 13.35 -8.85 -15.71
CA LEU A 188 13.93 -9.41 -16.92
C LEU A 188 14.50 -10.82 -16.68
N LEU A 189 15.20 -11.03 -15.56
CA LEU A 189 15.72 -12.35 -15.21
C LEU A 189 14.59 -13.34 -14.91
N ASP A 190 13.55 -12.91 -14.20
CA ASP A 190 12.40 -13.76 -13.91
C ASP A 190 11.66 -14.18 -15.17
N SER A 191 11.61 -13.34 -16.22
CA SER A 191 11.00 -13.69 -17.50
C SER A 191 11.75 -14.81 -18.25
N VAL A 192 13.06 -14.88 -18.11
CA VAL A 192 13.93 -15.90 -18.73
C VAL A 192 14.27 -17.05 -17.77
N SER A 193 13.58 -17.16 -16.64
CA SER A 193 13.79 -18.26 -15.70
C SER A 193 13.58 -19.63 -16.36
N PRO A 194 14.45 -20.63 -16.14
CA PRO A 194 14.27 -21.97 -16.70
C PRO A 194 12.98 -22.64 -16.23
N SER A 195 12.35 -22.17 -15.16
CA SER A 195 11.04 -22.63 -14.69
C SER A 195 9.89 -22.30 -15.65
N ASN A 196 10.06 -21.29 -16.52
CA ASN A 196 8.98 -20.76 -17.36
C ASN A 196 8.83 -21.50 -18.70
N PHE A 197 9.79 -22.32 -19.07
CA PHE A 197 9.81 -22.97 -20.39
C PHE A 197 9.68 -24.48 -20.28
N PRO A 198 8.81 -25.12 -21.09
CA PRO A 198 8.59 -26.56 -21.03
C PRO A 198 9.88 -27.40 -21.14
N PRO A 199 10.83 -27.12 -22.06
CA PRO A 199 12.02 -27.96 -22.21
C PRO A 199 12.99 -27.90 -21.02
N THR A 200 12.95 -26.82 -20.25
CA THR A 200 13.88 -26.59 -19.13
C THR A 200 13.24 -26.79 -17.75
N ASN A 201 11.92 -27.02 -17.70
CA ASN A 201 11.21 -27.25 -16.46
C ASN A 201 10.94 -28.77 -16.27
N PRO A 202 11.67 -29.45 -15.36
CA PRO A 202 11.52 -30.89 -15.15
C PRO A 202 10.13 -31.29 -14.64
N VAL A 203 9.47 -30.44 -13.85
CA VAL A 203 8.12 -30.71 -13.31
C VAL A 203 7.09 -30.73 -14.44
N VAL A 204 7.18 -29.77 -15.36
CA VAL A 204 6.33 -29.73 -16.57
C VAL A 204 6.58 -30.94 -17.46
N LEU A 205 7.86 -31.32 -17.68
CA LEU A 205 8.21 -32.49 -18.50
C LEU A 205 7.68 -33.79 -17.92
N GLU A 206 7.82 -33.99 -16.61
CA GLU A 206 7.27 -35.18 -15.93
C GLU A 206 5.75 -35.25 -16.03
N GLU A 207 5.08 -34.13 -15.81
CA GLU A 207 3.63 -34.06 -15.93
C GLU A 207 3.18 -34.31 -17.37
N THR A 208 3.91 -33.76 -18.34
CA THR A 208 3.63 -33.99 -19.77
C THR A 208 3.79 -35.46 -20.15
N ALA A 209 4.87 -36.11 -19.69
CA ALA A 209 5.07 -37.52 -19.90
C ALA A 209 3.97 -38.38 -19.23
N ARG A 210 3.63 -38.07 -17.97
CA ARG A 210 2.59 -38.75 -17.21
C ARG A 210 1.21 -38.69 -17.87
N GLN A 211 0.89 -37.55 -18.51
CA GLN A 211 -0.40 -37.26 -19.12
C GLN A 211 -0.39 -37.41 -20.66
N ALA A 212 0.69 -37.92 -21.25
CA ALA A 212 0.86 -38.01 -22.71
C ALA A 212 0.52 -36.69 -23.44
N GLY A 213 0.90 -35.54 -22.86
CA GLY A 213 0.70 -34.20 -23.44
C GLY A 213 -0.68 -33.57 -23.17
N ALA A 214 -1.59 -34.24 -22.49
CA ALA A 214 -2.95 -33.71 -22.21
C ALA A 214 -2.93 -32.43 -21.35
N ASN A 215 -1.88 -32.20 -20.53
CA ASN A 215 -1.67 -30.94 -19.81
C ASN A 215 -1.59 -29.74 -20.76
N PHE A 216 -0.88 -29.85 -21.89
CA PHE A 216 -0.79 -28.73 -22.85
C PHE A 216 -2.12 -28.47 -23.58
N LEU A 217 -2.91 -29.51 -23.87
CA LEU A 217 -4.23 -29.32 -24.46
C LEU A 217 -5.16 -28.52 -23.52
N ARG A 218 -5.20 -28.90 -22.24
CA ARG A 218 -5.96 -28.14 -21.23
C ARG A 218 -5.37 -26.75 -21.02
N GLY A 219 -4.05 -26.63 -20.98
CA GLY A 219 -3.36 -25.35 -20.86
C GLY A 219 -3.67 -24.40 -22.00
N ALA A 220 -3.70 -24.90 -23.25
CA ALA A 220 -4.11 -24.11 -24.41
C ALA A 220 -5.57 -23.68 -24.34
N GLN A 221 -6.46 -24.56 -23.87
CA GLN A 221 -7.87 -24.22 -23.63
C GLN A 221 -8.01 -23.11 -22.58
N ASN A 222 -7.29 -23.23 -21.47
CA ASN A 222 -7.27 -22.21 -20.42
C ASN A 222 -6.78 -20.85 -20.96
N LEU A 223 -5.68 -20.85 -21.71
CA LEU A 223 -5.11 -19.64 -22.31
C LEU A 223 -6.09 -18.98 -23.29
N LEU A 224 -6.73 -19.79 -24.15
CA LEU A 224 -7.68 -19.27 -25.13
C LEU A 224 -8.94 -18.70 -24.45
N GLU A 225 -9.42 -19.35 -23.39
CA GLU A 225 -10.55 -18.86 -22.60
C GLU A 225 -10.21 -17.53 -21.90
N ASP A 226 -9.06 -17.44 -21.24
CA ASP A 226 -8.61 -16.23 -20.55
C ASP A 226 -8.38 -15.09 -21.54
N TRP A 227 -7.80 -15.38 -22.72
CA TRP A 227 -7.61 -14.39 -23.76
C TRP A 227 -8.95 -13.85 -24.32
N ARG A 228 -9.94 -14.72 -24.53
CA ARG A 228 -11.28 -14.32 -24.97
C ARG A 228 -11.96 -13.44 -23.90
N ARG A 229 -11.91 -13.86 -22.63
CA ARG A 229 -12.51 -13.09 -21.52
C ARG A 229 -11.84 -11.71 -21.40
N LEU A 230 -10.52 -11.65 -21.54
CA LEU A 230 -9.81 -10.38 -21.53
C LEU A 230 -10.23 -9.46 -22.71
N ALA A 231 -10.34 -10.02 -23.91
CA ALA A 231 -10.81 -9.27 -25.09
C ALA A 231 -12.25 -8.77 -24.94
N ASP A 232 -13.13 -9.58 -24.36
CA ASP A 232 -14.54 -9.27 -24.10
C ASP A 232 -14.76 -8.49 -22.79
N GLN A 233 -13.68 -8.10 -22.10
CA GLN A 233 -13.70 -7.37 -20.81
C GLN A 233 -14.50 -8.10 -19.72
N GLN A 234 -14.53 -9.43 -19.75
CA GLN A 234 -15.19 -10.27 -18.76
C GLN A 234 -14.29 -10.52 -17.55
N LYS A 235 -14.90 -10.82 -16.40
CA LYS A 235 -14.17 -11.24 -15.19
C LYS A 235 -13.49 -12.61 -15.42
N PRO A 236 -12.41 -12.91 -14.64
CA PRO A 236 -11.74 -14.21 -14.69
C PRO A 236 -12.70 -15.39 -14.49
N VAL A 237 -12.34 -16.54 -15.01
CA VAL A 237 -13.14 -17.78 -14.89
C VAL A 237 -13.38 -18.12 -13.43
N GLY A 238 -14.64 -18.42 -13.10
CA GLY A 238 -15.09 -18.76 -11.75
C GLY A 238 -15.49 -17.56 -10.89
N ALA A 239 -15.19 -16.32 -11.31
CA ALA A 239 -15.62 -15.13 -10.57
C ALA A 239 -17.15 -14.96 -10.56
N GLU A 240 -17.85 -15.55 -11.56
CA GLU A 240 -19.31 -15.56 -11.66
C GLU A 240 -20.00 -16.32 -10.50
N ALA A 241 -19.28 -17.19 -9.82
CA ALA A 241 -19.77 -17.89 -8.62
C ALA A 241 -19.85 -16.99 -7.39
N PHE A 242 -19.26 -15.79 -7.45
CA PHE A 242 -19.22 -14.83 -6.33
C PHE A 242 -20.00 -13.58 -6.69
N ARG A 243 -21.32 -13.69 -6.71
CA ARG A 243 -22.22 -12.58 -7.02
C ARG A 243 -22.34 -11.64 -5.83
N VAL A 244 -22.14 -10.33 -6.10
CA VAL A 244 -22.26 -9.28 -5.10
C VAL A 244 -23.70 -9.18 -4.61
N GLY A 245 -23.89 -9.15 -3.29
CA GLY A 245 -25.20 -9.21 -2.63
C GLY A 245 -25.74 -10.63 -2.41
N HIS A 246 -25.02 -11.67 -2.83
CA HIS A 246 -25.43 -13.07 -2.68
C HIS A 246 -24.35 -13.93 -2.01
N GLU A 247 -23.29 -14.24 -2.73
CA GLU A 247 -22.16 -15.04 -2.21
C GLU A 247 -21.12 -14.16 -1.51
N VAL A 248 -20.99 -12.90 -1.93
CA VAL A 248 -20.13 -11.87 -1.30
C VAL A 248 -20.93 -10.59 -1.07
N ALA A 249 -20.52 -9.75 -0.13
CA ALA A 249 -21.27 -8.57 0.31
C ALA A 249 -22.72 -8.92 0.68
N ALA A 250 -22.90 -10.05 1.36
CA ALA A 250 -24.21 -10.65 1.60
C ALA A 250 -24.76 -10.37 3.01
N THR A 251 -24.02 -9.64 3.87
CA THR A 251 -24.51 -9.29 5.20
C THR A 251 -25.73 -8.37 5.11
N PRO A 252 -26.87 -8.72 5.73
CA PRO A 252 -28.12 -7.97 5.59
C PRO A 252 -27.97 -6.52 6.12
N GLY A 253 -28.51 -5.58 5.38
CA GLY A 253 -28.48 -4.16 5.74
C GLY A 253 -29.29 -3.30 4.79
N LYS A 254 -29.27 -1.99 4.99
CA LYS A 254 -29.96 -1.01 4.14
C LYS A 254 -29.02 0.16 3.81
N VAL A 255 -29.18 0.69 2.62
CA VAL A 255 -28.61 1.98 2.24
C VAL A 255 -29.49 3.08 2.85
N ILE A 256 -28.91 3.90 3.72
CA ILE A 256 -29.62 4.96 4.47
C ILE A 256 -29.25 6.38 4.03
N PHE A 257 -28.17 6.50 3.26
CA PHE A 257 -27.71 7.78 2.74
C PHE A 257 -27.01 7.57 1.40
N ARG A 258 -27.17 8.53 0.50
CA ARG A 258 -26.47 8.57 -0.79
C ARG A 258 -26.17 10.01 -1.17
N ASN A 259 -24.96 10.24 -1.65
CA ASN A 259 -24.60 11.46 -2.36
C ASN A 259 -23.86 11.09 -3.66
N ARG A 260 -23.27 12.06 -4.36
CA ARG A 260 -22.57 11.82 -5.64
C ARG A 260 -21.31 10.94 -5.52
N LEU A 261 -20.83 10.61 -4.31
CA LEU A 261 -19.57 9.89 -4.10
C LEU A 261 -19.73 8.60 -3.29
N ILE A 262 -20.68 8.57 -2.35
CA ILE A 262 -20.88 7.40 -1.48
C ILE A 262 -22.35 6.98 -1.38
N GLU A 263 -22.56 5.71 -1.11
CA GLU A 263 -23.68 5.15 -0.39
C GLU A 263 -23.22 4.77 1.02
N LEU A 264 -24.05 5.01 2.04
CA LEU A 264 -23.79 4.56 3.39
C LEU A 264 -24.74 3.42 3.73
N ILE A 265 -24.17 2.27 4.07
CA ILE A 265 -24.91 1.06 4.46
C ILE A 265 -24.95 1.01 5.98
N GLN A 266 -26.15 0.80 6.57
CA GLN A 266 -26.33 0.39 7.97
C GLN A 266 -26.73 -1.08 7.96
N TYR A 267 -25.94 -1.93 8.64
CA TYR A 267 -26.22 -3.35 8.70
C TYR A 267 -27.30 -3.67 9.75
N ALA A 268 -28.11 -4.68 9.44
CA ALA A 268 -29.19 -5.12 10.31
C ALA A 268 -28.62 -5.78 11.59
N PRO A 269 -29.14 -5.43 12.79
CA PRO A 269 -28.71 -6.05 14.02
C PRO A 269 -29.13 -7.52 14.08
N THR A 270 -28.31 -8.36 14.70
CA THR A 270 -28.61 -9.78 14.95
C THR A 270 -28.80 -10.11 16.45
N THR A 271 -28.56 -9.15 17.31
CA THR A 271 -28.65 -9.28 18.77
C THR A 271 -29.73 -8.34 19.33
N ALA A 272 -30.34 -8.72 20.47
CA ALA A 272 -31.38 -7.93 21.12
C ALA A 272 -30.86 -6.62 21.71
N GLU A 273 -29.58 -6.59 22.08
CA GLU A 273 -28.86 -5.40 22.57
C GLU A 273 -27.57 -5.26 21.82
N VAL A 274 -27.16 -4.02 21.59
CA VAL A 274 -25.91 -3.67 20.92
C VAL A 274 -25.07 -2.75 21.79
N HIS A 275 -23.76 -2.66 21.53
CA HIS A 275 -22.93 -1.62 22.10
C HIS A 275 -23.46 -0.24 21.70
N ALA A 276 -23.52 0.69 22.66
CA ALA A 276 -24.12 2.00 22.43
C ALA A 276 -23.37 2.86 21.40
N ASP A 277 -22.06 2.66 21.30
CA ASP A 277 -21.19 3.40 20.39
C ASP A 277 -21.08 2.64 19.05
N PRO A 278 -21.49 3.24 17.90
CA PRO A 278 -21.50 2.57 16.61
C PRO A 278 -20.10 2.51 15.97
N ILE A 279 -19.95 1.62 15.00
CA ILE A 279 -18.75 1.49 14.17
C ILE A 279 -19.02 2.05 12.78
N LEU A 280 -18.16 2.96 12.29
CA LEU A 280 -18.11 3.40 10.89
C LEU A 280 -16.88 2.83 10.21
N ILE A 281 -17.05 2.09 9.11
CA ILE A 281 -15.97 1.52 8.32
C ILE A 281 -15.77 2.35 7.03
N VAL A 282 -14.53 2.78 6.82
CA VAL A 282 -14.06 3.53 5.66
C VAL A 282 -13.13 2.62 4.85
N PRO A 283 -13.62 1.89 3.85
CA PRO A 283 -12.80 1.04 3.01
C PRO A 283 -11.98 1.86 2.02
N ALA A 284 -10.99 1.23 1.38
CA ALA A 284 -10.31 1.83 0.23
C ALA A 284 -11.28 2.03 -0.94
N TRP A 285 -11.06 3.09 -1.73
CA TRP A 285 -11.87 3.39 -2.93
C TRP A 285 -11.26 2.86 -4.22
N ILE A 286 -10.06 2.34 -4.17
CA ILE A 286 -9.33 1.71 -5.30
C ILE A 286 -9.95 0.35 -5.69
N MET A 287 -10.73 -0.23 -4.81
CA MET A 287 -11.43 -1.50 -4.96
C MET A 287 -12.86 -1.34 -4.44
N LYS A 288 -13.73 -2.28 -4.80
CA LYS A 288 -15.07 -2.33 -4.20
C LYS A 288 -14.99 -2.53 -2.68
N TYR A 289 -15.92 -1.95 -1.95
CA TYR A 289 -15.88 -1.83 -0.48
C TYR A 289 -15.83 -3.17 0.27
N TYR A 290 -16.32 -4.25 -0.33
CA TYR A 290 -16.73 -5.47 0.36
C TYR A 290 -15.60 -6.45 0.72
N ILE A 291 -14.34 -6.03 0.69
CA ILE A 291 -13.25 -6.85 1.23
C ILE A 291 -13.48 -7.22 2.71
N LEU A 292 -14.09 -6.34 3.49
CA LEU A 292 -14.44 -6.59 4.89
C LEU A 292 -15.82 -7.23 5.08
N ASP A 293 -16.51 -7.51 3.96
CA ASP A 293 -17.78 -8.23 3.89
C ASP A 293 -17.76 -9.21 2.70
N LEU A 294 -16.74 -10.08 2.65
CA LEU A 294 -16.56 -11.11 1.62
C LEU A 294 -17.66 -12.18 1.71
N SER A 295 -17.30 -13.45 1.60
CA SER A 295 -18.23 -14.54 1.88
C SER A 295 -18.62 -14.60 3.36
N PRO A 296 -19.73 -15.23 3.73
CA PRO A 296 -20.22 -15.25 5.11
C PRO A 296 -19.20 -15.72 6.16
N GLY A 297 -18.30 -16.62 5.80
CA GLY A 297 -17.22 -17.08 6.68
C GLY A 297 -16.03 -16.11 6.78
N ASN A 298 -15.91 -15.18 5.82
CA ASN A 298 -14.82 -14.20 5.70
C ASN A 298 -15.31 -12.75 5.85
N SER A 299 -16.46 -12.51 6.49
CA SER A 299 -17.01 -11.19 6.71
C SER A 299 -16.70 -10.67 8.10
N LEU A 300 -15.85 -9.63 8.19
CA LEU A 300 -15.59 -8.89 9.43
C LEU A 300 -16.83 -8.12 9.87
N VAL A 301 -17.59 -7.58 8.91
CA VAL A 301 -18.86 -6.90 9.19
C VAL A 301 -19.84 -7.82 9.89
N ARG A 302 -20.06 -9.02 9.33
CA ARG A 302 -20.91 -10.03 9.95
C ARG A 302 -20.44 -10.41 11.35
N TYR A 303 -19.12 -10.62 11.51
CA TYR A 303 -18.50 -10.90 12.79
C TYR A 303 -18.83 -9.82 13.84
N LEU A 304 -18.71 -8.54 13.49
CA LEU A 304 -19.04 -7.42 14.39
C LEU A 304 -20.54 -7.36 14.75
N VAL A 305 -21.41 -7.53 13.76
CA VAL A 305 -22.87 -7.50 13.96
C VAL A 305 -23.31 -8.67 14.86
N GLU A 306 -22.73 -9.87 14.68
CA GLU A 306 -22.99 -11.04 15.53
C GLU A 306 -22.50 -10.86 16.97
N HIS A 307 -21.52 -9.96 17.20
CA HIS A 307 -21.03 -9.58 18.52
C HIS A 307 -21.69 -8.32 19.10
N GLY A 308 -22.80 -7.88 18.51
CA GLY A 308 -23.64 -6.81 19.05
C GLY A 308 -23.10 -5.40 18.78
N TYR A 309 -22.45 -5.17 17.64
CA TYR A 309 -22.13 -3.82 17.20
C TYR A 309 -23.08 -3.33 16.10
N THR A 310 -23.46 -2.06 16.20
CA THR A 310 -24.10 -1.35 15.09
C THR A 310 -23.03 -0.92 14.11
N VAL A 311 -23.06 -1.46 12.88
CA VAL A 311 -22.02 -1.25 11.88
C VAL A 311 -22.55 -0.45 10.70
N PHE A 312 -21.79 0.58 10.31
CA PHE A 312 -21.99 1.37 9.09
C PHE A 312 -20.79 1.20 8.16
N MET A 313 -21.04 1.15 6.86
CA MET A 313 -20.00 0.98 5.82
C MET A 313 -20.20 1.97 4.69
N ILE A 314 -19.12 2.65 4.31
CA ILE A 314 -19.09 3.46 3.09
C ILE A 314 -18.96 2.53 1.88
N SER A 315 -19.85 2.66 0.92
CA SER A 315 -19.72 2.08 -0.43
C SER A 315 -19.41 3.20 -1.42
N TRP A 316 -18.20 3.20 -1.98
CA TRP A 316 -17.75 4.24 -2.91
C TRP A 316 -18.34 4.05 -4.30
N LYS A 317 -18.77 5.17 -4.93
CA LYS A 317 -19.14 5.21 -6.35
C LYS A 317 -17.91 4.85 -7.20
N ASN A 318 -18.10 4.09 -8.28
CA ASN A 318 -17.07 3.93 -9.30
C ASN A 318 -17.03 5.19 -10.18
N PRO A 319 -15.91 5.98 -10.17
CA PRO A 319 -15.87 7.26 -10.88
C PRO A 319 -16.00 7.13 -12.38
N THR A 320 -16.59 8.15 -12.98
CA THR A 320 -16.70 8.34 -14.44
C THR A 320 -15.88 9.56 -14.87
N THR A 321 -15.86 9.85 -16.19
CA THR A 321 -15.20 11.04 -16.73
C THR A 321 -15.72 12.35 -16.12
N GLU A 322 -17.00 12.39 -15.69
CA GLU A 322 -17.59 13.56 -15.04
C GLU A 322 -16.99 13.84 -13.65
N ASP A 323 -16.45 12.82 -13.02
CA ASP A 323 -15.87 12.89 -11.67
C ASP A 323 -14.39 13.33 -11.67
N ARG A 324 -13.81 13.68 -12.85
CA ARG A 324 -12.37 13.98 -13.04
C ARG A 324 -11.79 15.03 -12.09
N TYR A 325 -12.61 15.96 -11.63
CA TYR A 325 -12.21 17.06 -10.76
C TYR A 325 -12.42 16.77 -9.26
N LEU A 326 -12.95 15.59 -8.90
CA LEU A 326 -13.02 15.19 -7.51
C LEU A 326 -11.60 15.11 -6.91
N SER A 327 -11.40 15.83 -5.82
CA SER A 327 -10.14 15.94 -5.08
C SER A 327 -10.10 14.96 -3.91
N LEU A 328 -8.94 14.79 -3.30
CA LEU A 328 -8.82 14.03 -2.05
C LEU A 328 -9.60 14.70 -0.91
N GLU A 329 -9.72 16.04 -0.93
CA GLU A 329 -10.58 16.80 0.00
C GLU A 329 -12.08 16.50 -0.22
N ASP A 330 -12.52 16.27 -1.46
CA ASP A 330 -13.89 15.85 -1.72
C ASP A 330 -14.16 14.44 -1.15
N TYR A 331 -13.20 13.52 -1.23
CA TYR A 331 -13.29 12.21 -0.61
C TYR A 331 -13.40 12.31 0.93
N ARG A 332 -12.63 13.20 1.55
CA ARG A 332 -12.77 13.49 2.98
C ARG A 332 -14.14 14.05 3.31
N ARG A 333 -14.58 15.10 2.60
CA ARG A 333 -15.79 15.87 2.92
C ARG A 333 -17.06 15.10 2.57
N LEU A 334 -17.17 14.64 1.31
CA LEU A 334 -18.37 13.94 0.80
C LEU A 334 -18.39 12.45 1.20
N GLY A 335 -17.25 11.88 1.55
CA GLY A 335 -17.10 10.52 2.03
C GLY A 335 -17.15 10.46 3.56
N VAL A 336 -16.00 10.64 4.19
CA VAL A 336 -15.83 10.40 5.63
C VAL A 336 -16.70 11.32 6.50
N MET A 337 -16.66 12.65 6.25
CA MET A 337 -17.41 13.60 7.10
C MET A 337 -18.91 13.44 6.90
N ALA A 338 -19.37 13.28 5.65
CA ALA A 338 -20.79 13.04 5.39
C ALA A 338 -21.31 11.72 6.01
N ALA A 339 -20.47 10.68 6.02
CA ALA A 339 -20.81 9.43 6.70
C ALA A 339 -20.87 9.61 8.23
N LEU A 340 -19.91 10.33 8.83
CA LEU A 340 -19.93 10.66 10.25
C LEU A 340 -21.18 11.47 10.64
N ASP A 341 -21.58 12.43 9.80
CA ASP A 341 -22.81 13.22 10.01
C ASP A 341 -24.07 12.33 9.98
N ALA A 342 -24.14 11.42 9.01
CA ALA A 342 -25.26 10.48 8.90
C ALA A 342 -25.30 9.49 10.09
N VAL A 343 -24.15 8.92 10.50
CA VAL A 343 -24.08 8.05 11.67
C VAL A 343 -24.49 8.78 12.94
N SER A 344 -24.01 10.03 13.14
CA SER A 344 -24.39 10.85 14.30
C SER A 344 -25.88 11.23 14.29
N ALA A 345 -26.52 11.28 13.13
CA ALA A 345 -27.96 11.49 13.02
C ALA A 345 -28.74 10.23 13.40
N VAL A 346 -28.28 9.03 13.01
CA VAL A 346 -28.93 7.76 13.36
C VAL A 346 -28.72 7.41 14.85
N VAL A 347 -27.50 7.62 15.35
CA VAL A 347 -27.12 7.31 16.74
C VAL A 347 -26.68 8.60 17.43
N PRO A 348 -27.63 9.45 17.86
CA PRO A 348 -27.30 10.76 18.39
C PRO A 348 -26.58 10.68 19.74
N GLN A 349 -25.71 11.66 20.00
CA GLN A 349 -24.98 11.82 21.27
C GLN A 349 -24.04 10.65 21.62
N ARG A 350 -23.71 9.81 20.66
CA ARG A 350 -22.74 8.73 20.85
C ARG A 350 -21.48 8.98 20.00
N PRO A 351 -20.31 8.81 20.58
CA PRO A 351 -19.08 8.85 19.81
C PRO A 351 -18.94 7.57 18.96
N ILE A 352 -18.15 7.66 17.91
CA ILE A 352 -18.08 6.66 16.83
C ILE A 352 -16.72 5.98 16.85
N HIS A 353 -16.69 4.65 16.79
CA HIS A 353 -15.50 3.89 16.46
C HIS A 353 -15.28 3.96 14.95
N ALA A 354 -14.23 4.65 14.50
CA ALA A 354 -13.94 4.76 13.08
C ALA A 354 -12.86 3.75 12.67
N VAL A 355 -13.13 3.02 11.61
CA VAL A 355 -12.25 1.96 11.09
C VAL A 355 -11.88 2.30 9.66
N GLY A 356 -10.58 2.37 9.34
CA GLY A 356 -10.11 2.63 7.99
C GLY A 356 -9.26 1.48 7.46
N TYR A 357 -9.53 1.03 6.23
CA TYR A 357 -8.74 0.01 5.55
C TYR A 357 -7.95 0.61 4.40
N CYS A 358 -6.63 0.34 4.37
CA CYS A 358 -5.72 0.78 3.30
C CYS A 358 -5.83 2.30 3.05
N LEU A 359 -6.11 2.76 1.84
CA LEU A 359 -6.33 4.18 1.52
C LEU A 359 -7.46 4.82 2.34
N GLY A 360 -8.51 4.04 2.65
CA GLY A 360 -9.58 4.50 3.55
C GLY A 360 -9.05 4.82 4.95
N GLY A 361 -8.05 4.08 5.42
CA GLY A 361 -7.37 4.36 6.68
C GLY A 361 -6.49 5.62 6.63
N THR A 362 -5.78 5.84 5.52
CA THR A 362 -5.03 7.08 5.31
C THR A 362 -5.97 8.30 5.29
N LEU A 363 -7.08 8.20 4.56
CA LEU A 363 -8.10 9.26 4.51
C LEU A 363 -8.76 9.50 5.88
N LEU A 364 -9.03 8.42 6.63
CA LEU A 364 -9.54 8.52 7.99
C LEU A 364 -8.53 9.22 8.93
N ALA A 365 -7.24 8.92 8.81
CA ALA A 365 -6.21 9.60 9.58
C ALA A 365 -6.13 11.10 9.26
N ILE A 366 -6.26 11.49 7.99
CA ILE A 366 -6.36 12.89 7.55
C ILE A 366 -7.62 13.55 8.17
N ALA A 367 -8.77 12.89 8.09
CA ALA A 367 -10.02 13.40 8.67
C ALA A 367 -9.92 13.54 10.19
N ALA A 368 -9.38 12.53 10.89
CA ALA A 368 -9.22 12.53 12.33
C ALA A 368 -8.26 13.65 12.82
N ALA A 369 -7.16 13.90 12.09
CA ALA A 369 -6.25 14.99 12.42
C ALA A 369 -6.92 16.36 12.23
N ALA A 370 -7.72 16.54 11.17
CA ALA A 370 -8.49 17.76 10.95
C ALA A 370 -9.57 17.95 12.03
N MET A 371 -10.30 16.89 12.38
CA MET A 371 -11.30 16.91 13.46
C MET A 371 -10.66 17.27 14.80
N ALA A 372 -9.51 16.69 15.13
CA ALA A 372 -8.78 16.99 16.37
C ALA A 372 -8.32 18.46 16.40
N ARG A 373 -7.74 19.00 15.32
CA ARG A 373 -7.41 20.42 15.17
C ARG A 373 -8.63 21.31 15.44
N ASP A 374 -9.79 20.91 14.90
CA ASP A 374 -11.02 21.71 14.96
C ASP A 374 -11.89 21.38 16.19
N ARG A 375 -11.38 20.51 17.10
CA ARG A 375 -12.03 20.08 18.36
C ARG A 375 -13.35 19.32 18.14
N ASP A 376 -13.48 18.63 17.04
CA ASP A 376 -14.59 17.68 16.82
C ASP A 376 -14.29 16.37 17.56
N GLN A 377 -15.10 16.06 18.58
CA GLN A 377 -14.89 14.93 19.50
C GLN A 377 -15.75 13.71 19.16
N ARG A 378 -16.28 13.62 17.96
CA ARG A 378 -17.15 12.50 17.57
C ARG A 378 -16.44 11.15 17.49
N LEU A 379 -15.11 11.12 17.37
CA LEU A 379 -14.36 9.86 17.30
C LEU A 379 -14.05 9.31 18.69
N LYS A 380 -14.56 8.12 19.00
CA LYS A 380 -14.29 7.35 20.21
C LYS A 380 -12.91 6.71 20.17
N SER A 381 -12.65 6.03 19.06
CA SER A 381 -11.40 5.38 18.77
C SER A 381 -11.17 5.31 17.26
N ILE A 382 -9.94 5.06 16.87
CA ILE A 382 -9.54 4.94 15.47
C ILE A 382 -8.88 3.57 15.27
N THR A 383 -9.35 2.82 14.29
CA THR A 383 -8.72 1.57 13.86
C THR A 383 -8.17 1.72 12.45
N LEU A 384 -6.92 1.33 12.22
CA LEU A 384 -6.24 1.41 10.93
C LEU A 384 -5.78 0.01 10.50
N PHE A 385 -6.35 -0.52 9.42
CA PHE A 385 -5.95 -1.80 8.84
C PHE A 385 -5.08 -1.57 7.60
N ALA A 386 -3.82 -1.99 7.67
CA ALA A 386 -2.84 -1.90 6.57
C ALA A 386 -2.81 -0.50 5.92
N ALA A 387 -2.86 0.56 6.74
CA ALA A 387 -2.95 1.94 6.32
C ALA A 387 -1.65 2.70 6.63
N GLN A 388 -1.08 3.34 5.62
CA GLN A 388 0.12 4.16 5.75
C GLN A 388 -0.24 5.61 6.07
N THR A 389 0.58 6.24 6.91
CA THR A 389 0.53 7.67 7.22
C THR A 389 1.88 8.36 7.00
N ASP A 390 2.93 7.59 6.75
CA ASP A 390 4.25 8.00 6.28
C ASP A 390 4.61 7.18 5.03
N PHE A 391 4.92 7.86 3.92
CA PHE A 391 5.13 7.24 2.62
C PHE A 391 6.61 7.16 2.19
N ARG A 392 7.55 7.55 3.05
CA ARG A 392 9.00 7.48 2.73
C ARG A 392 9.50 6.06 2.48
N GLU A 393 8.86 5.08 3.11
CA GLU A 393 9.19 3.66 2.99
C GLU A 393 7.96 2.85 2.54
N ALA A 394 7.22 3.39 1.56
CA ALA A 394 5.99 2.80 1.06
C ALA A 394 6.22 1.57 0.15
N GLY A 395 7.37 0.94 0.27
CA GLY A 395 7.69 -0.32 -0.39
C GLY A 395 7.95 -0.18 -1.89
N GLU A 396 7.72 -1.27 -2.62
CA GLU A 396 8.03 -1.34 -4.05
C GLU A 396 7.14 -0.42 -4.92
N LEU A 397 6.02 0.09 -4.40
CA LEU A 397 5.20 1.08 -5.10
C LEU A 397 5.99 2.37 -5.40
N THR A 398 6.90 2.77 -4.53
CA THR A 398 7.73 3.97 -4.72
C THR A 398 8.63 3.88 -5.96
N LEU A 399 8.89 2.69 -6.49
CA LEU A 399 9.66 2.49 -7.72
C LEU A 399 8.99 3.09 -8.96
N PHE A 400 7.67 3.24 -8.90
CA PHE A 400 6.84 3.77 -9.98
C PHE A 400 6.30 5.17 -9.65
N ILE A 401 6.91 5.88 -8.70
CA ILE A 401 6.44 7.21 -8.28
C ILE A 401 7.63 8.16 -8.18
N ASP A 402 7.85 8.88 -9.28
CA ASP A 402 8.72 10.03 -9.40
C ASP A 402 8.00 11.14 -10.19
N GLU A 403 8.62 12.32 -10.32
CA GLU A 403 8.00 13.46 -11.00
C GLU A 403 7.65 13.17 -12.47
N ASP A 404 8.51 12.45 -13.20
CA ASP A 404 8.29 12.13 -14.61
C ASP A 404 7.16 11.10 -14.77
N GLN A 405 7.15 10.07 -13.91
CA GLN A 405 6.09 9.08 -13.88
C GLN A 405 4.73 9.69 -13.52
N VAL A 406 4.69 10.55 -12.49
CA VAL A 406 3.43 11.21 -12.08
C VAL A 406 2.91 12.11 -13.20
N ARG A 407 3.78 12.89 -13.85
CA ARG A 407 3.40 13.72 -15.01
C ARG A 407 2.87 12.87 -16.17
N PHE A 408 3.52 11.75 -16.45
CA PHE A 408 3.11 10.81 -17.48
C PHE A 408 1.71 10.24 -17.21
N LEU A 409 1.41 9.86 -15.95
CA LEU A 409 0.08 9.42 -15.53
C LEU A 409 -0.96 10.55 -15.61
N GLU A 410 -0.58 11.78 -15.24
CA GLU A 410 -1.46 12.95 -15.38
C GLU A 410 -1.85 13.21 -16.84
N ASP A 411 -0.89 13.13 -17.77
CA ASP A 411 -1.17 13.30 -19.20
C ASP A 411 -2.08 12.18 -19.73
N MET A 412 -1.89 10.96 -19.28
CA MET A 412 -2.76 9.83 -19.62
C MET A 412 -4.18 10.04 -19.09
N MET A 413 -4.34 10.45 -17.83
CA MET A 413 -5.64 10.66 -17.19
C MET A 413 -6.39 11.89 -17.73
N LYS A 414 -5.72 12.86 -18.37
CA LYS A 414 -6.37 14.05 -18.93
C LYS A 414 -7.47 13.72 -19.93
N ALA A 415 -7.28 12.69 -20.75
CA ALA A 415 -8.29 12.30 -21.75
C ALA A 415 -9.47 11.57 -21.10
N GLU A 416 -9.19 10.55 -20.31
CA GLU A 416 -10.20 9.67 -19.73
C GLU A 416 -10.90 10.30 -18.52
N GLY A 417 -10.20 11.15 -17.78
CA GLY A 417 -10.67 11.78 -16.55
C GLY A 417 -10.45 10.95 -15.29
N TYR A 418 -9.89 9.76 -15.42
CA TYR A 418 -9.61 8.84 -14.31
C TYR A 418 -8.41 7.92 -14.64
N LEU A 419 -7.86 7.28 -13.63
CA LEU A 419 -6.99 6.12 -13.79
C LEU A 419 -7.87 4.87 -13.87
N ASP A 420 -7.69 4.08 -14.96
CA ASP A 420 -8.46 2.85 -15.17
C ASP A 420 -8.00 1.74 -14.21
N SER A 421 -8.93 0.89 -13.81
CA SER A 421 -8.70 -0.24 -12.90
C SER A 421 -7.65 -1.23 -13.42
N ARG A 422 -7.56 -1.43 -14.75
CA ARG A 422 -6.60 -2.36 -15.38
C ARG A 422 -5.17 -1.85 -15.28
N GLN A 423 -4.96 -0.54 -15.41
CA GLN A 423 -3.63 0.07 -15.25
C GLN A 423 -3.13 -0.09 -13.82
N MET A 424 -4.00 0.11 -12.84
CA MET A 424 -3.69 -0.12 -11.44
C MET A 424 -3.40 -1.60 -11.15
N ALA A 425 -4.23 -2.52 -11.65
CA ALA A 425 -4.01 -3.96 -11.49
C ALA A 425 -2.69 -4.40 -12.15
N GLY A 426 -2.34 -3.86 -13.31
CA GLY A 426 -1.09 -4.12 -14.01
C GLY A 426 0.14 -3.74 -13.18
N ALA A 427 0.13 -2.57 -12.54
CA ALA A 427 1.21 -2.15 -11.64
C ALA A 427 1.38 -3.12 -10.46
N PHE A 428 0.29 -3.53 -9.81
CA PHE A 428 0.36 -4.52 -8.72
C PHE A 428 0.82 -5.91 -9.17
N GLN A 429 0.44 -6.35 -10.38
CA GLN A 429 0.91 -7.62 -10.95
C GLN A 429 2.41 -7.59 -11.23
N LEU A 430 2.94 -6.48 -11.76
CA LEU A 430 4.37 -6.32 -12.00
C LEU A 430 5.19 -6.38 -10.70
N LEU A 431 4.71 -5.79 -9.61
CA LEU A 431 5.40 -5.87 -8.32
C LEU A 431 5.62 -7.31 -7.85
N ARG A 432 4.75 -8.22 -8.23
CA ARG A 432 4.81 -9.64 -7.87
C ARG A 432 4.73 -10.57 -9.08
N SER A 433 5.41 -10.21 -10.16
CA SER A 433 5.34 -10.93 -11.43
C SER A 433 5.64 -12.43 -11.29
N ASN A 434 6.61 -12.80 -10.46
CA ASN A 434 6.94 -14.21 -10.25
C ASN A 434 5.76 -15.00 -9.68
N ASP A 435 5.07 -14.45 -8.66
CA ASP A 435 3.95 -15.13 -8.01
C ASP A 435 2.65 -15.04 -8.81
N LEU A 436 2.39 -13.87 -9.43
CA LEU A 436 1.10 -13.58 -10.07
C LEU A 436 1.07 -13.85 -11.57
N ILE A 437 2.21 -13.69 -12.26
CA ILE A 437 2.31 -13.89 -13.71
C ILE A 437 2.95 -15.24 -14.02
N TRP A 438 4.22 -15.42 -13.65
CA TRP A 438 5.00 -16.59 -14.09
C TRP A 438 4.53 -17.89 -13.44
N SER A 439 4.25 -17.91 -12.14
CA SER A 439 3.73 -19.10 -11.47
C SER A 439 2.34 -19.48 -11.97
N THR A 440 1.50 -18.50 -12.29
CA THR A 440 0.17 -18.73 -12.87
C THR A 440 0.31 -19.28 -14.29
N MET A 441 1.18 -18.69 -15.13
CA MET A 441 1.47 -19.18 -16.48
C MET A 441 1.91 -20.66 -16.46
N VAL A 442 2.84 -21.01 -15.57
CA VAL A 442 3.32 -22.40 -15.47
C VAL A 442 2.18 -23.33 -15.02
N ARG A 443 1.46 -22.97 -13.95
CA ARG A 443 0.38 -23.80 -13.41
C ARG A 443 -0.79 -23.94 -14.38
N ASP A 444 -1.31 -22.81 -14.90
CA ASP A 444 -2.56 -22.80 -15.64
C ASP A 444 -2.38 -23.21 -17.10
N TYR A 445 -1.24 -22.80 -17.74
CA TYR A 445 -1.04 -23.02 -19.18
C TYR A 445 -0.05 -24.14 -19.48
N LEU A 446 1.01 -24.35 -18.70
CA LEU A 446 1.94 -25.45 -18.95
C LEU A 446 1.53 -26.74 -18.24
N MET A 447 1.02 -26.67 -17.03
CA MET A 447 0.53 -27.83 -16.29
C MET A 447 -0.96 -28.14 -16.58
N GLY A 448 -1.69 -27.19 -17.14
CA GLY A 448 -3.13 -27.31 -17.40
C GLY A 448 -3.96 -27.47 -16.12
N GLN A 449 -3.52 -26.84 -15.04
CA GLN A 449 -4.12 -26.91 -13.70
C GLN A 449 -4.60 -25.55 -13.26
N ARG A 450 -5.87 -25.22 -13.50
CA ARG A 450 -6.45 -23.96 -13.02
C ARG A 450 -6.76 -24.07 -11.52
N GLY A 451 -6.25 -23.13 -10.74
CA GLY A 451 -6.58 -23.01 -9.32
C GLY A 451 -8.07 -22.65 -9.13
N PRO A 452 -8.69 -23.05 -8.01
CA PRO A 452 -10.06 -22.66 -7.70
C PRO A 452 -10.14 -21.14 -7.48
N MET A 453 -11.22 -20.54 -8.00
CA MET A 453 -11.57 -19.17 -7.64
C MET A 453 -12.05 -19.14 -6.19
N ILE A 454 -11.58 -18.16 -5.43
CA ILE A 454 -12.04 -17.90 -4.05
C ILE A 454 -12.57 -16.46 -3.96
N ASP A 455 -13.33 -16.18 -2.92
CA ASP A 455 -13.95 -14.88 -2.68
C ASP A 455 -12.98 -13.69 -2.75
N LEU A 456 -11.79 -13.84 -2.17
CA LEU A 456 -10.75 -12.81 -2.20
C LEU A 456 -10.20 -12.57 -3.63
N LEU A 457 -10.06 -13.62 -4.44
CA LEU A 457 -9.63 -13.48 -5.84
C LEU A 457 -10.74 -12.87 -6.71
N ALA A 458 -12.00 -13.23 -6.44
CA ALA A 458 -13.14 -12.62 -7.10
C ALA A 458 -13.26 -11.12 -6.79
N TRP A 459 -13.02 -10.73 -5.53
CA TRP A 459 -12.93 -9.33 -5.13
C TRP A 459 -11.76 -8.59 -5.81
N ASN A 460 -10.58 -9.19 -5.91
CA ASN A 460 -9.43 -8.61 -6.61
C ASN A 460 -9.72 -8.34 -8.10
N ALA A 461 -10.64 -9.08 -8.70
CA ALA A 461 -11.09 -8.87 -10.07
C ALA A 461 -12.16 -7.75 -10.20
N ASP A 462 -12.55 -7.13 -9.09
CA ASP A 462 -13.62 -6.13 -9.02
C ASP A 462 -13.06 -4.75 -8.61
N ALA A 463 -12.02 -4.31 -9.31
CA ALA A 463 -11.35 -3.04 -9.07
C ALA A 463 -12.20 -1.83 -9.53
N THR A 464 -11.89 -0.65 -8.99
CA THR A 464 -12.53 0.62 -9.33
C THR A 464 -11.55 1.58 -10.00
N ARG A 465 -12.08 2.66 -10.56
CA ARG A 465 -11.31 3.76 -11.13
C ARG A 465 -10.95 4.79 -10.07
N MET A 466 -9.99 5.67 -10.37
CA MET A 466 -9.65 6.80 -9.51
C MET A 466 -9.72 8.11 -10.30
N PRO A 467 -10.45 9.14 -9.82
CA PRO A 467 -10.51 10.45 -10.48
C PRO A 467 -9.13 11.03 -10.70
N ALA A 468 -8.91 11.62 -11.87
CA ALA A 468 -7.59 12.14 -12.26
C ALA A 468 -6.99 13.09 -11.22
N ARG A 469 -7.79 14.06 -10.75
CA ARG A 469 -7.32 15.05 -9.76
C ARG A 469 -6.99 14.41 -8.42
N MET A 470 -7.88 13.58 -7.89
CA MET A 470 -7.66 12.92 -6.59
C MET A 470 -6.41 12.04 -6.64
N HIS A 471 -6.23 11.27 -7.72
CA HIS A 471 -5.08 10.39 -7.87
C HIS A 471 -3.76 11.16 -7.97
N SER A 472 -3.73 12.25 -8.75
CA SER A 472 -2.57 13.13 -8.83
C SER A 472 -2.22 13.75 -7.47
N GLU A 473 -3.22 14.30 -6.75
CA GLU A 473 -3.03 14.85 -5.40
C GLU A 473 -2.50 13.79 -4.43
N TYR A 474 -3.01 12.56 -4.51
CA TYR A 474 -2.57 11.44 -3.70
C TYR A 474 -1.08 11.11 -3.93
N LEU A 475 -0.66 10.96 -5.20
CA LEU A 475 0.72 10.65 -5.53
C LEU A 475 1.68 11.79 -5.14
N ARG A 476 1.34 13.04 -5.47
CA ARG A 476 2.20 14.17 -5.17
C ARG A 476 2.32 14.43 -3.67
N ARG A 477 1.19 14.64 -2.99
CA ARG A 477 1.20 15.09 -1.59
C ARG A 477 1.63 14.00 -0.61
N LEU A 478 1.31 12.73 -0.87
CA LEU A 478 1.61 11.65 0.06
C LEU A 478 2.89 10.90 -0.31
N PHE A 479 3.10 10.51 -1.58
CA PHE A 479 4.30 9.77 -1.95
C PHE A 479 5.51 10.67 -2.22
N LEU A 480 5.39 11.73 -3.04
CA LEU A 480 6.52 12.59 -3.37
C LEU A 480 6.89 13.50 -2.20
N ASP A 481 5.89 14.23 -1.65
CA ASP A 481 6.14 15.26 -0.65
C ASP A 481 6.05 14.75 0.80
N ASN A 482 5.37 13.62 1.03
CA ASN A 482 5.09 13.05 2.37
C ASN A 482 4.44 14.07 3.33
N ASP A 483 3.60 14.95 2.80
CA ASP A 483 3.05 16.11 3.52
C ASP A 483 2.29 15.74 4.80
N LEU A 484 1.65 14.56 4.84
CA LEU A 484 0.88 14.11 5.99
C LEU A 484 1.78 13.85 7.20
N ALA A 485 2.86 13.09 7.02
CA ALA A 485 3.80 12.78 8.09
C ALA A 485 4.60 14.01 8.52
N GLU A 486 4.87 14.94 7.58
CA GLU A 486 5.60 16.18 7.82
C GLU A 486 4.73 17.30 8.42
N GLY A 487 3.42 17.08 8.60
CA GLY A 487 2.52 18.11 9.14
C GLY A 487 2.25 19.28 8.20
N ARG A 488 2.50 19.10 6.90
CA ARG A 488 2.27 20.13 5.86
C ARG A 488 0.98 19.91 5.07
N TYR A 489 0.31 18.75 5.24
CA TYR A 489 -0.92 18.45 4.53
C TYR A 489 -2.02 19.44 4.90
N LEU A 490 -2.62 20.05 3.87
CA LEU A 490 -3.64 21.08 4.06
C LEU A 490 -5.05 20.49 3.95
N VAL A 491 -5.87 20.75 4.96
CA VAL A 491 -7.30 20.52 4.97
C VAL A 491 -8.00 21.88 5.14
N GLU A 492 -8.85 22.23 4.18
CA GLU A 492 -9.53 23.55 4.15
C GLU A 492 -8.53 24.72 4.24
N GLY A 493 -7.41 24.58 3.54
CA GLY A 493 -6.34 25.60 3.48
C GLY A 493 -5.50 25.75 4.77
N ARG A 494 -5.73 24.90 5.79
CA ARG A 494 -4.99 24.91 7.06
C ARG A 494 -4.23 23.60 7.25
N PRO A 495 -2.99 23.63 7.74
CA PRO A 495 -2.21 22.42 7.98
C PRO A 495 -2.85 21.57 9.07
N ILE A 496 -2.67 20.26 8.96
CA ILE A 496 -3.04 19.27 9.96
C ILE A 496 -1.80 18.57 10.49
N SER A 497 -1.89 18.09 11.72
CA SER A 497 -0.87 17.25 12.34
C SER A 497 -1.49 15.98 12.90
N LEU A 498 -0.93 14.84 12.57
CA LEU A 498 -1.33 13.56 13.18
C LEU A 498 -1.11 13.56 14.70
N ARG A 499 -0.20 14.39 15.21
CA ARG A 499 0.04 14.57 16.65
C ARG A 499 -1.16 15.18 17.40
N ASP A 500 -2.11 15.81 16.70
CA ASP A 500 -3.31 16.33 17.33
C ASP A 500 -4.32 15.24 17.71
N ILE A 501 -4.19 14.04 17.10
CA ILE A 501 -5.04 12.89 17.41
C ILE A 501 -4.78 12.42 18.85
N ARG A 502 -5.87 12.36 19.66
CA ARG A 502 -5.86 11.89 21.05
C ARG A 502 -6.71 10.65 21.26
N ALA A 503 -7.58 10.33 20.33
CA ALA A 503 -8.38 9.11 20.39
C ALA A 503 -7.47 7.88 20.37
N PRO A 504 -7.73 6.85 21.20
CA PRO A 504 -6.93 5.63 21.20
C PRO A 504 -6.95 4.95 19.83
N LEU A 505 -5.78 4.42 19.43
CA LEU A 505 -5.58 3.79 18.12
C LEU A 505 -5.37 2.28 18.24
N PHE A 506 -5.96 1.55 17.29
CA PHE A 506 -5.65 0.15 17.04
C PHE A 506 -5.13 0.02 15.60
N ALA A 507 -3.89 -0.38 15.41
CA ALA A 507 -3.29 -0.48 14.09
C ALA A 507 -2.93 -1.95 13.78
N VAL A 508 -3.38 -2.46 12.63
CA VAL A 508 -3.06 -3.81 12.16
C VAL A 508 -2.24 -3.72 10.88
N SER A 509 -1.14 -4.41 10.85
CA SER A 509 -0.35 -4.58 9.62
C SER A 509 0.00 -6.04 9.37
N THR A 510 0.49 -6.36 8.18
CA THR A 510 0.79 -7.72 7.78
C THR A 510 2.27 -7.88 7.42
N ILE A 511 2.90 -8.96 7.89
CA ILE A 511 4.35 -9.16 7.79
C ILE A 511 4.87 -9.27 6.35
N ARG A 512 4.00 -9.68 5.41
CA ARG A 512 4.33 -9.83 3.99
C ARG A 512 3.65 -8.79 3.11
N ASP A 513 3.29 -7.65 3.68
CA ASP A 513 2.69 -6.55 2.95
C ASP A 513 3.74 -5.85 2.08
N HIS A 514 3.47 -5.78 0.79
CA HIS A 514 4.29 -5.09 -0.21
C HIS A 514 3.62 -3.80 -0.71
N VAL A 515 2.36 -3.57 -0.33
CA VAL A 515 1.58 -2.37 -0.65
C VAL A 515 1.72 -1.33 0.45
N ALA A 516 1.54 -1.77 1.70
CA ALA A 516 1.69 -0.96 2.90
C ALA A 516 2.66 -1.67 3.88
N PRO A 517 3.98 -1.61 3.64
CA PRO A 517 4.96 -2.31 4.47
C PRO A 517 4.76 -2.03 5.95
N TRP A 518 4.75 -3.07 6.76
CA TRP A 518 4.41 -2.96 8.17
C TRP A 518 5.28 -1.96 8.95
N ARG A 519 6.54 -1.77 8.54
CA ARG A 519 7.45 -0.78 9.13
C ARG A 519 6.99 0.66 8.86
N SER A 520 6.40 0.90 7.69
CA SER A 520 5.78 2.18 7.37
C SER A 520 4.51 2.41 8.18
N VAL A 521 3.63 1.39 8.28
CA VAL A 521 2.41 1.45 9.11
C VAL A 521 2.75 1.62 10.60
N TYR A 522 3.82 0.98 11.09
CA TYR A 522 4.29 1.07 12.46
C TYR A 522 4.63 2.49 12.91
N LYS A 523 5.03 3.36 11.97
CA LYS A 523 5.39 4.76 12.26
C LYS A 523 4.25 5.59 12.85
N ILE A 524 3.01 5.13 12.76
CA ILE A 524 1.86 5.80 13.39
C ILE A 524 2.08 6.06 14.88
N GLN A 525 2.85 5.20 15.56
CA GLN A 525 3.21 5.36 16.97
C GLN A 525 4.10 6.57 17.26
N MET A 526 4.87 7.03 16.27
CA MET A 526 5.69 8.25 16.37
C MET A 526 4.94 9.50 15.92
N LEU A 527 3.96 9.30 15.05
CA LEU A 527 3.26 10.39 14.38
C LEU A 527 2.05 10.89 15.19
N THR A 528 1.56 10.10 16.14
CA THR A 528 0.39 10.45 16.98
C THR A 528 0.80 10.59 18.44
N ASP A 529 0.02 11.35 19.20
CA ASP A 529 0.17 11.52 20.64
C ASP A 529 -1.00 10.85 21.37
N ALA A 530 -1.14 9.54 21.14
CA ALA A 530 -2.22 8.69 21.65
C ALA A 530 -1.70 7.29 22.01
N ASP A 531 -2.46 6.55 22.81
CA ASP A 531 -2.20 5.12 23.03
C ASP A 531 -2.41 4.36 21.72
N VAL A 532 -1.40 3.61 21.26
CA VAL A 532 -1.46 2.80 20.04
C VAL A 532 -1.28 1.34 20.37
N ARG A 533 -2.29 0.52 20.11
CA ARG A 533 -2.17 -0.94 20.13
C ARG A 533 -1.84 -1.41 18.70
N PHE A 534 -0.63 -1.92 18.52
CA PHE A 534 -0.16 -2.38 17.23
C PHE A 534 -0.19 -3.90 17.14
N VAL A 535 -0.72 -4.40 16.02
CA VAL A 535 -0.81 -5.83 15.68
C VAL A 535 -0.07 -6.09 14.37
N LEU A 536 0.84 -7.06 14.39
CA LEU A 536 1.51 -7.57 13.22
C LEU A 536 1.05 -9.01 12.96
N THR A 537 0.20 -9.22 11.94
CA THR A 537 -0.32 -10.53 11.58
C THR A 537 0.44 -11.17 10.43
N ASN A 538 0.35 -12.48 10.31
CA ASN A 538 0.88 -13.20 9.15
C ASN A 538 -0.02 -12.96 7.93
N GLY A 539 0.53 -13.22 6.74
CA GLY A 539 -0.18 -13.01 5.48
C GLY A 539 0.32 -11.81 4.69
N GLY A 540 -0.35 -11.51 3.60
CA GLY A 540 -0.14 -10.32 2.76
C GLY A 540 -1.24 -9.30 3.00
N HIS A 541 -1.21 -8.18 2.25
CA HIS A 541 -2.04 -6.99 2.42
C HIS A 541 -3.53 -7.28 2.70
N ASN A 542 -4.14 -8.15 1.89
CA ASN A 542 -5.55 -8.48 2.00
C ASN A 542 -5.78 -9.70 2.92
N ALA A 543 -5.09 -10.82 2.64
CA ALA A 543 -5.29 -12.09 3.34
C ALA A 543 -4.88 -12.07 4.82
N GLY A 544 -4.02 -11.12 5.25
CA GLY A 544 -3.70 -10.94 6.65
C GLY A 544 -4.77 -10.15 7.40
N ILE A 545 -5.49 -9.26 6.72
CA ILE A 545 -6.60 -8.48 7.30
C ILE A 545 -7.87 -9.34 7.35
N VAL A 546 -8.23 -10.01 6.26
CA VAL A 546 -9.32 -11.00 6.22
C VAL A 546 -8.83 -12.29 6.88
N ASN A 547 -8.97 -12.36 8.20
CA ASN A 547 -8.40 -13.41 9.03
C ASN A 547 -9.40 -13.86 10.11
N PRO A 548 -10.51 -14.51 9.71
CA PRO A 548 -11.57 -14.91 10.65
C PRO A 548 -11.07 -15.90 11.70
N PRO A 549 -11.70 -15.96 12.88
CA PRO A 549 -11.45 -17.00 13.87
C PRO A 549 -11.59 -18.40 13.28
N GLY A 550 -10.68 -19.32 13.66
CA GLY A 550 -10.67 -20.68 13.14
C GLY A 550 -9.88 -20.88 11.83
N GLN A 551 -9.38 -19.83 11.22
CA GLN A 551 -8.52 -19.96 10.03
C GLN A 551 -7.19 -20.65 10.40
N PRO A 552 -6.82 -21.75 9.71
CA PRO A 552 -5.60 -22.48 9.99
C PRO A 552 -4.34 -21.61 9.85
N HIS A 553 -3.36 -21.85 10.71
CA HIS A 553 -2.06 -21.16 10.70
C HIS A 553 -2.12 -19.64 10.92
N SER A 554 -3.25 -19.10 11.38
CA SER A 554 -3.34 -17.71 11.78
C SER A 554 -2.48 -17.44 13.00
N ARG A 555 -1.70 -16.39 12.94
CA ARG A 555 -0.86 -15.93 14.06
C ARG A 555 -0.63 -14.44 13.98
N HIS A 556 -0.43 -13.83 15.14
CA HIS A 556 -0.11 -12.40 15.22
C HIS A 556 0.77 -12.08 16.43
N GLN A 557 1.43 -10.96 16.35
CA GLN A 557 2.12 -10.31 17.46
C GLN A 557 1.37 -9.05 17.84
N ILE A 558 1.36 -8.71 19.14
CA ILE A 558 0.63 -7.57 19.65
C ILE A 558 1.39 -6.92 20.81
N ALA A 559 1.44 -5.59 20.81
CA ALA A 559 1.86 -4.79 21.95
C ALA A 559 1.17 -3.43 21.92
N THR A 560 1.08 -2.79 23.09
CA THR A 560 0.53 -1.43 23.21
C THR A 560 1.67 -0.48 23.55
N HIS A 561 1.78 0.59 22.77
CA HIS A 561 2.61 1.74 23.07
C HIS A 561 1.74 2.82 23.71
N LYS A 562 2.09 3.20 24.92
CA LYS A 562 1.37 4.24 25.66
C LYS A 562 1.86 5.63 25.24
N GLN A 563 0.97 6.59 25.33
CA GLN A 563 1.26 7.98 25.15
C GLN A 563 2.44 8.40 25.98
N ASN A 564 3.43 8.79 25.98
CA ASN A 564 4.58 9.14 26.85
C ASN A 564 5.59 8.00 27.05
N GLU A 565 5.43 6.86 26.44
CA GLU A 565 6.48 5.85 26.45
C GLU A 565 7.58 6.18 25.43
N ALA A 566 8.80 5.73 25.71
CA ALA A 566 9.91 5.87 24.77
C ALA A 566 9.63 5.04 23.50
N TYR A 567 9.98 5.59 22.36
CA TYR A 567 9.85 4.86 21.08
C TYR A 567 10.69 3.58 21.09
N VAL A 568 10.10 2.51 20.62
CA VAL A 568 10.73 1.21 20.37
C VAL A 568 10.84 1.03 18.86
N ASP A 569 12.03 0.71 18.37
CA ASP A 569 12.23 0.46 16.94
C ASP A 569 11.51 -0.82 16.48
N PRO A 570 11.17 -0.93 15.18
CA PRO A 570 10.38 -2.06 14.70
C PRO A 570 10.99 -3.44 14.95
N ASP A 571 12.32 -3.58 14.89
CA ASP A 571 13.00 -4.87 15.08
C ASP A 571 12.96 -5.28 16.56
N SER A 572 13.23 -4.35 17.47
CA SER A 572 13.11 -4.55 18.91
C SER A 572 11.66 -4.84 19.32
N TRP A 573 10.71 -4.14 18.72
CA TRP A 573 9.28 -4.40 18.93
C TRP A 573 8.91 -5.83 18.48
N GLN A 574 9.32 -6.23 17.28
CA GLN A 574 9.03 -7.56 16.75
C GLN A 574 9.65 -8.68 17.60
N ALA A 575 10.82 -8.44 18.20
CA ALA A 575 11.48 -9.41 19.06
C ALA A 575 10.80 -9.57 20.43
N THR A 576 10.08 -8.55 20.91
CA THR A 576 9.52 -8.51 22.28
C THR A 576 8.00 -8.60 22.34
N ALA A 577 7.30 -8.30 21.23
CA ALA A 577 5.83 -8.33 21.19
C ALA A 577 5.26 -9.72 21.44
N VAL A 578 4.13 -9.79 22.16
CA VAL A 578 3.48 -11.04 22.54
C VAL A 578 2.95 -11.78 21.32
N HIS A 579 3.27 -13.07 21.22
CA HIS A 579 2.83 -13.93 20.12
C HIS A 579 1.54 -14.67 20.46
N HIS A 580 0.62 -14.75 19.47
CA HIS A 580 -0.60 -15.53 19.54
C HIS A 580 -0.75 -16.39 18.27
N GLU A 581 -1.04 -17.69 18.45
CA GLU A 581 -1.30 -18.65 17.36
C GLU A 581 -2.81 -18.70 17.05
N ARG A 582 -3.39 -17.55 16.71
CA ARG A 582 -4.82 -17.40 16.38
C ARG A 582 -5.06 -16.12 15.57
N SER A 583 -6.30 -15.98 15.05
CA SER A 583 -6.78 -14.74 14.44
C SER A 583 -6.63 -13.54 15.40
N TRP A 584 -6.36 -12.38 14.82
CA TRP A 584 -6.29 -11.11 15.55
C TRP A 584 -7.69 -10.49 15.79
N TRP A 585 -8.73 -10.91 15.07
CA TRP A 585 -10.09 -10.35 15.21
C TRP A 585 -10.62 -10.38 16.66
N PRO A 586 -10.51 -11.50 17.41
CA PRO A 586 -10.92 -11.50 18.82
C PRO A 586 -10.17 -10.49 19.68
N CYS A 587 -8.87 -10.27 19.45
CA CYS A 587 -8.11 -9.29 20.22
C CYS A 587 -8.53 -7.85 19.94
N TRP A 588 -8.96 -7.58 18.70
CA TRP A 588 -9.52 -6.28 18.33
C TRP A 588 -10.92 -6.09 18.94
N LEU A 589 -11.76 -7.12 18.90
CA LEU A 589 -13.08 -7.10 19.53
C LEU A 589 -12.96 -6.84 21.04
N GLU A 590 -12.09 -7.57 21.74
CA GLU A 590 -11.80 -7.35 23.17
C GLU A 590 -11.36 -5.90 23.45
N TRP A 591 -10.58 -5.31 22.54
CA TRP A 591 -10.17 -3.91 22.67
C TRP A 591 -11.33 -2.93 22.44
N LEU A 592 -12.23 -3.19 21.51
CA LEU A 592 -13.44 -2.39 21.28
C LEU A 592 -14.39 -2.49 22.49
N ASP A 593 -14.59 -3.68 23.04
CA ASP A 593 -15.44 -3.92 24.21
C ASP A 593 -14.97 -3.11 25.42
N LEU A 594 -13.66 -2.98 25.63
CA LEU A 594 -13.09 -2.13 26.67
C LEU A 594 -13.37 -0.63 26.48
N GLN A 595 -13.62 -0.20 25.24
CA GLN A 595 -13.98 1.18 24.92
C GLN A 595 -15.51 1.43 24.99
N SER A 596 -16.33 0.38 24.84
CA SER A 596 -17.79 0.46 24.72
C SER A 596 -18.50 -0.49 25.70
N ILE A 597 -18.51 -0.13 26.97
CA ILE A 597 -19.10 -0.96 28.04
C ILE A 597 -20.63 -0.90 28.02
N GLU A 598 -21.19 0.24 27.62
CA GLU A 598 -22.64 0.48 27.65
C GLU A 598 -23.35 -0.28 26.53
N LYS A 599 -24.48 -0.92 26.87
CA LYS A 599 -25.37 -1.59 25.92
C LYS A 599 -26.67 -0.80 25.77
N ALA A 600 -27.28 -0.87 24.60
CA ALA A 600 -28.55 -0.22 24.27
C ALA A 600 -29.36 -1.10 23.32
N PRO A 601 -30.66 -0.89 23.18
CA PRO A 601 -31.41 -1.47 22.08
C PRO A 601 -30.82 -1.02 20.72
N PRO A 602 -30.83 -1.88 19.66
CA PRO A 602 -30.36 -1.50 18.36
C PRO A 602 -31.08 -0.23 17.86
N PRO A 603 -30.35 0.73 17.27
CA PRO A 603 -30.98 1.90 16.67
C PRO A 603 -31.86 1.48 15.48
N ALA A 604 -32.89 2.25 15.21
CA ALA A 604 -33.69 2.07 13.99
C ALA A 604 -32.77 2.16 12.74
N ILE A 605 -33.16 1.46 11.68
CA ILE A 605 -32.44 1.57 10.40
C ILE A 605 -32.83 2.89 9.73
N GLY A 606 -31.83 3.75 9.54
CA GLY A 606 -32.00 5.11 9.06
C GLY A 606 -32.57 6.05 10.13
N ALA A 607 -32.86 7.28 9.72
CA ALA A 607 -33.51 8.33 10.51
C ALA A 607 -34.32 9.22 9.53
N ALA A 608 -35.49 8.74 9.13
CA ALA A 608 -36.30 9.39 8.10
C ALA A 608 -36.71 10.82 8.46
N ASP A 609 -36.94 11.08 9.76
CA ASP A 609 -37.20 12.40 10.33
C ASP A 609 -36.04 13.39 10.16
N LYS A 610 -34.83 12.88 9.93
CA LYS A 610 -33.60 13.65 9.69
C LYS A 610 -33.11 13.56 8.24
N GLY A 611 -33.97 13.11 7.32
CA GLY A 611 -33.64 12.98 5.89
C GLY A 611 -32.84 11.73 5.51
N LEU A 612 -32.68 10.77 6.42
CA LEU A 612 -31.97 9.52 6.22
C LEU A 612 -32.96 8.35 6.07
N ALA A 613 -33.84 8.43 5.08
CA ALA A 613 -34.75 7.35 4.77
C ALA A 613 -34.04 6.16 4.13
N VAL A 614 -34.57 4.94 4.32
CA VAL A 614 -34.09 3.75 3.62
C VAL A 614 -34.26 3.92 2.12
N MET A 615 -33.17 3.76 1.36
CA MET A 615 -33.11 3.96 -0.08
C MET A 615 -33.07 2.64 -0.87
N GLY A 616 -32.79 1.53 -0.20
CA GLY A 616 -32.71 0.19 -0.80
C GLY A 616 -31.99 -0.78 0.13
N ASP A 617 -31.90 -2.02 -0.31
CA ASP A 617 -31.16 -3.07 0.41
C ASP A 617 -29.65 -2.97 0.19
N ALA A 618 -28.86 -3.42 1.19
CA ALA A 618 -27.47 -3.71 0.98
C ALA A 618 -27.32 -4.80 -0.11
N PRO A 619 -26.27 -4.74 -0.92
CA PRO A 619 -25.10 -3.87 -0.86
C PRO A 619 -25.24 -2.52 -1.55
N GLY A 620 -26.44 -2.13 -1.98
CA GLY A 620 -26.71 -0.89 -2.71
C GLY A 620 -26.43 -0.99 -4.20
N THR A 621 -26.28 0.16 -4.85
CA THR A 621 -26.14 0.26 -6.32
C THR A 621 -24.73 0.68 -6.76
N TYR A 622 -23.98 1.41 -5.94
CA TYR A 622 -22.64 1.89 -6.31
C TYR A 622 -21.64 0.75 -6.46
N VAL A 623 -21.75 -0.28 -5.63
CA VAL A 623 -20.91 -1.48 -5.73
C VAL A 623 -21.14 -2.25 -7.04
N LEU A 624 -22.32 -2.16 -7.64
CA LEU A 624 -22.69 -2.85 -8.88
C LEU A 624 -22.27 -2.09 -10.16
N GLN A 625 -21.78 -0.87 -10.04
CA GLN A 625 -21.29 -0.10 -11.19
C GLN A 625 -20.07 -0.78 -11.82
N PRO A 626 -20.00 -0.88 -13.16
CA PRO A 626 -18.91 -1.55 -13.89
C PRO A 626 -17.60 -0.77 -13.80
#